data_eaf7e762082bb338dd1855786da137c8
#
_entry.id   eaf7e762082bb338dd1855786da137c8
#
_cell.length_a   1.000
_cell.length_b   1.000
_cell.length_c   1.000
_cell.angle_alpha   90.00
_cell.angle_beta   90.00
_cell.angle_gamma   90.00
#
_symmetry.space_group_name_H-M   'P 1'
#
loop_
_entity.id
_entity.type
_entity.pdbx_description
1 polymer ?
#
loop_
_entity_poly.entity_id
_entity_poly.type
_entity_poly.pdbx_seq_one_letter_code
_entity_poly.pdbx_strand_id
1 'polypeptide(L)'
;MKETISNRLSALREVMRRENLAAFIFPSTDPHHGEYVPDHWKGREWISGFNGSAGTAVVTMNSAALWTDSRYFIAAEEQLQGTEFQLMKLKMPGTPTIPQWLGREVLSMSSTEIGIDGMVNSVSFVEDLIRDMRQNGGITVRTNLDPLAQIWNDRPSIPEDPVEIQPMEYAGESVTSKIKRIRQALREQHADGMLVSSLDDIAWTLNMRGADVHCTPLFVSYLLISTTKATLFINPKKLTAEVSSYLHGNGIEVKGYSEVLKGLQDYFEYNILIDPDELNYTLSKAIKTKEIIRGKSPIPALKAIKNEREIAGFRQAMLKDGIALVKFLKWLKPAVEAGGQTEISIDEKLTSLRAEQPLFRGLSFDTIAGYEAHGAIVHYEATPETDIPLEPKGLLLLDSGAQYQDGTTDITRTISLGPLTDEQRHIYTLVLKGHIQLELCKFPTGASGTQMDILARMDMWREGLNYLHGTGHGVGQYLNVHEGPHQFRMEWMPAPFVKNMTVTDEPGIYLAGRFGVRHENLLLIVPYMNTEFGEFLQFEPLTLCPFDTTPIIVEMMRDEEIQWLNDYHQMVFDKLSQYLEQDEVEWLREATKPIHKV
;
A
#
# COMPACT_ATOMS: atom_id res chain seq x y z
N MET A 1 10.73 20.92 15.82
CA MET A 1 10.46 20.55 14.41
C MET A 1 10.57 21.75 13.45
N LYS A 2 9.78 22.81 13.59
CA LYS A 2 9.75 23.97 12.65
C LYS A 2 11.11 24.63 12.40
N GLU A 3 11.89 24.91 13.43
CA GLU A 3 13.26 25.44 13.32
C GLU A 3 14.20 24.46 12.59
N THR A 4 14.03 23.17 12.81
CA THR A 4 14.78 22.11 12.14
C THR A 4 14.49 22.12 10.63
N ILE A 5 13.23 22.23 10.20
CA ILE A 5 12.83 22.29 8.78
C ILE A 5 13.42 23.56 8.12
N SER A 6 13.32 24.71 8.77
CA SER A 6 13.90 25.96 8.25
C SER A 6 15.42 25.86 8.04
N ASN A 7 16.13 25.21 8.97
CA ASN A 7 17.57 24.99 8.85
C ASN A 7 17.91 24.02 7.70
N ARG A 8 17.12 22.95 7.53
CA ARG A 8 17.28 22.00 6.40
C ARG A 8 17.05 22.68 5.05
N LEU A 9 16.01 23.51 4.93
CA LEU A 9 15.74 24.30 3.73
C LEU A 9 16.88 25.28 3.43
N SER A 10 17.42 25.95 4.44
CA SER A 10 18.56 26.85 4.28
C SER A 10 19.80 26.11 3.77
N ALA A 11 20.13 24.96 4.36
CA ALA A 11 21.24 24.12 3.91
C ALA A 11 21.05 23.61 2.47
N LEU A 12 19.84 23.17 2.12
CA LEU A 12 19.50 22.74 0.76
C LEU A 12 19.70 23.89 -0.25
N ARG A 13 19.20 25.09 0.07
CA ARG A 13 19.36 26.29 -0.79
C ARG A 13 20.81 26.69 -0.99
N GLU A 14 21.69 26.42 -0.02
CA GLU A 14 23.13 26.61 -0.18
C GLU A 14 23.72 25.64 -1.21
N VAL A 15 23.32 24.36 -1.17
CA VAL A 15 23.69 23.38 -2.20
C VAL A 15 23.15 23.83 -3.56
N MET A 16 21.87 24.20 -3.64
CA MET A 16 21.24 24.64 -4.89
C MET A 16 21.96 25.85 -5.50
N ARG A 17 22.38 26.83 -4.67
CA ARG A 17 23.14 28.00 -5.13
C ARG A 17 24.49 27.60 -5.72
N ARG A 18 25.23 26.74 -5.03
CA ARG A 18 26.53 26.23 -5.49
C ARG A 18 26.41 25.44 -6.79
N GLU A 19 25.32 24.67 -6.93
CA GLU A 19 25.02 23.88 -8.12
C GLU A 19 24.30 24.67 -9.22
N ASN A 20 24.02 25.96 -9.01
CA ASN A 20 23.25 26.83 -9.92
C ASN A 20 21.85 26.25 -10.26
N LEU A 21 21.14 25.71 -9.28
CA LEU A 21 19.78 25.18 -9.41
C LEU A 21 18.75 26.19 -8.88
N ALA A 22 17.65 26.36 -9.62
CA ALA A 22 16.52 27.16 -9.21
C ALA A 22 15.57 26.43 -8.25
N ALA A 23 15.46 25.10 -8.40
CA ALA A 23 14.60 24.25 -7.57
C ALA A 23 15.15 22.84 -7.45
N PHE A 24 14.63 22.08 -6.46
CA PHE A 24 14.85 20.65 -6.33
C PHE A 24 13.56 19.91 -5.95
N ILE A 25 13.34 18.73 -6.52
CA ILE A 25 12.14 17.90 -6.32
C ILE A 25 12.51 16.63 -5.54
N PHE A 26 11.78 16.36 -4.45
CA PHE A 26 11.93 15.17 -3.61
C PHE A 26 10.66 14.31 -3.67
N PRO A 27 10.68 13.14 -4.31
CA PRO A 27 9.57 12.19 -4.29
C PRO A 27 9.51 11.44 -2.95
N SER A 28 8.44 10.68 -2.75
CA SER A 28 8.34 9.71 -1.65
C SER A 28 8.91 8.34 -1.99
N THR A 29 9.44 8.15 -3.18
CA THR A 29 9.96 6.87 -3.69
C THR A 29 11.45 6.67 -3.39
N ASP A 30 11.88 5.42 -3.48
CA ASP A 30 13.26 4.95 -3.45
C ASP A 30 13.72 4.45 -4.83
N PRO A 31 14.94 3.91 -4.99
CA PRO A 31 15.41 3.35 -6.26
C PRO A 31 14.56 2.19 -6.82
N HIS A 32 13.68 1.63 -6.02
CA HIS A 32 12.82 0.47 -6.32
C HIS A 32 11.35 0.83 -6.51
N HIS A 33 11.00 2.11 -6.32
CA HIS A 33 9.64 2.66 -6.43
C HIS A 33 8.61 2.01 -5.49
N GLY A 34 9.06 1.54 -4.31
CA GLY A 34 8.18 1.07 -3.25
C GLY A 34 7.25 2.17 -2.72
N GLU A 35 6.04 1.82 -2.31
CA GLU A 35 5.14 2.73 -1.59
C GLU A 35 5.72 3.05 -0.20
N TYR A 36 6.18 2.04 0.51
CA TYR A 36 6.94 2.16 1.75
C TYR A 36 8.42 1.97 1.45
N VAL A 37 9.24 2.88 1.96
CA VAL A 37 10.65 2.93 1.63
C VAL A 37 11.52 2.80 2.89
N PRO A 38 12.72 2.18 2.78
CA PRO A 38 13.69 2.20 3.86
C PRO A 38 14.05 3.63 4.28
N ASP A 39 14.36 3.82 5.55
CA ASP A 39 14.63 5.14 6.15
C ASP A 39 15.73 5.92 5.43
N HIS A 40 16.68 5.24 4.82
CA HIS A 40 17.74 5.85 4.00
C HIS A 40 17.18 6.75 2.90
N TRP A 41 16.03 6.41 2.32
CA TRP A 41 15.41 7.13 1.19
C TRP A 41 14.23 8.01 1.57
N LYS A 42 13.93 8.21 2.86
CA LYS A 42 12.88 9.12 3.34
C LYS A 42 13.25 10.60 3.19
N GLY A 43 13.84 10.98 2.05
CA GLY A 43 14.32 12.34 1.80
C GLY A 43 13.21 13.40 1.79
N ARG A 44 12.03 13.08 1.22
CA ARG A 44 10.88 13.98 1.23
C ARG A 44 10.38 14.24 2.66
N GLU A 45 10.31 13.20 3.48
CA GLU A 45 9.94 13.32 4.89
C GLU A 45 10.99 14.16 5.66
N TRP A 46 12.26 13.86 5.46
CA TRP A 46 13.34 14.60 6.11
C TRP A 46 13.30 16.10 5.79
N ILE A 47 13.11 16.50 4.54
CA ILE A 47 13.14 17.91 4.14
C ILE A 47 11.86 18.67 4.52
N SER A 48 10.70 18.00 4.55
CA SER A 48 9.39 18.66 4.75
C SER A 48 8.80 18.48 6.15
N GLY A 49 9.17 17.39 6.84
CA GLY A 49 8.53 16.96 8.09
C GLY A 49 7.20 16.26 7.90
N PHE A 50 6.76 16.03 6.66
CA PHE A 50 5.54 15.28 6.36
C PHE A 50 5.86 13.79 6.22
N ASN A 51 5.23 12.92 7.00
CA ASN A 51 5.53 11.49 7.08
C ASN A 51 4.59 10.56 6.29
N GLY A 52 3.51 11.07 5.68
CA GLY A 52 2.60 10.24 4.89
C GLY A 52 3.32 9.48 3.76
N SER A 53 2.84 8.29 3.35
CA SER A 53 3.52 7.44 2.36
C SER A 53 3.56 8.03 0.94
N ALA A 54 2.67 8.95 0.60
CA ALA A 54 2.57 9.53 -0.72
C ALA A 54 2.67 11.06 -0.71
N GLY A 55 3.58 11.60 -1.50
CA GLY A 55 3.74 13.04 -1.68
C GLY A 55 5.04 13.42 -2.39
N THR A 56 5.07 14.62 -2.91
CA THR A 56 6.25 15.19 -3.57
C THR A 56 6.51 16.58 -3.00
N ALA A 57 7.69 16.79 -2.42
CA ALA A 57 8.14 18.08 -1.95
C ALA A 57 8.95 18.78 -3.05
N VAL A 58 8.68 20.05 -3.26
CA VAL A 58 9.42 20.89 -4.20
C VAL A 58 9.91 22.13 -3.46
N VAL A 59 11.20 22.39 -3.54
CA VAL A 59 11.86 23.54 -2.90
C VAL A 59 12.49 24.41 -3.98
N THR A 60 12.13 25.69 -3.98
CA THR A 60 12.81 26.71 -4.78
C THR A 60 13.70 27.59 -3.90
N MET A 61 14.40 28.53 -4.50
CA MET A 61 15.22 29.49 -3.73
C MET A 61 14.40 30.34 -2.74
N ASN A 62 13.09 30.53 -2.99
CA ASN A 62 12.25 31.45 -2.23
C ASN A 62 10.99 30.80 -1.63
N SER A 63 10.61 29.61 -2.06
CA SER A 63 9.35 28.96 -1.69
C SER A 63 9.53 27.46 -1.51
N ALA A 64 8.59 26.82 -0.82
CA ALA A 64 8.51 25.36 -0.72
C ALA A 64 7.05 24.91 -0.79
N ALA A 65 6.78 23.79 -1.44
CA ALA A 65 5.43 23.22 -1.54
C ALA A 65 5.46 21.69 -1.49
N LEU A 66 4.37 21.10 -1.00
CA LEU A 66 4.16 19.66 -0.91
C LEU A 66 2.86 19.28 -1.62
N TRP A 67 2.94 18.43 -2.63
CA TRP A 67 1.79 17.79 -3.26
C TRP A 67 1.52 16.45 -2.59
N THR A 68 0.27 16.20 -2.18
CA THR A 68 -0.16 14.90 -1.66
C THR A 68 -1.60 14.61 -2.05
N ASP A 69 -2.04 13.35 -1.89
CA ASP A 69 -3.39 12.92 -2.24
C ASP A 69 -4.38 12.99 -1.05
N SER A 70 -5.63 12.68 -1.31
CA SER A 70 -6.73 12.87 -0.37
C SER A 70 -6.63 12.09 0.94
N ARG A 71 -5.86 11.00 0.98
CA ARG A 71 -5.63 10.20 2.19
C ARG A 71 -4.91 11.03 3.26
N TYR A 72 -4.15 12.03 2.84
CA TYR A 72 -3.22 12.79 3.68
C TYR A 72 -3.56 14.28 3.81
N PHE A 73 -4.64 14.80 3.22
CA PHE A 73 -4.91 16.25 3.24
C PHE A 73 -4.94 16.83 4.65
N ILE A 74 -5.64 16.17 5.59
CA ILE A 74 -5.75 16.66 6.97
C ILE A 74 -4.40 16.51 7.68
N ALA A 75 -3.77 15.33 7.63
CA ALA A 75 -2.48 15.09 8.27
C ALA A 75 -1.39 16.04 7.75
N ALA A 76 -1.33 16.29 6.43
CA ALA A 76 -0.37 17.22 5.85
C ALA A 76 -0.63 18.66 6.27
N GLU A 77 -1.89 19.10 6.35
CA GLU A 77 -2.25 20.44 6.83
C GLU A 77 -1.76 20.67 8.26
N GLU A 78 -1.92 19.67 9.14
CA GLU A 78 -1.43 19.73 10.52
C GLU A 78 0.09 19.70 10.62
N GLN A 79 0.74 18.76 9.93
CA GLN A 79 2.20 18.55 10.00
C GLN A 79 3.00 19.72 9.37
N LEU A 80 2.48 20.32 8.30
CA LEU A 80 3.13 21.45 7.64
C LEU A 80 2.85 22.80 8.33
N GLN A 81 1.95 22.85 9.30
CA GLN A 81 1.56 24.09 9.98
C GLN A 81 2.76 24.81 10.60
N GLY A 82 2.98 26.05 10.18
CA GLY A 82 4.07 26.92 10.63
C GLY A 82 5.45 26.56 10.10
N THR A 83 5.53 25.69 9.09
CA THR A 83 6.68 25.54 8.21
C THR A 83 6.53 26.48 7.00
N GLU A 84 7.55 26.53 6.14
CA GLU A 84 7.49 27.29 4.86
C GLU A 84 6.70 26.54 3.78
N PHE A 85 6.41 25.23 3.96
CA PHE A 85 5.76 24.42 2.97
C PHE A 85 4.28 24.79 2.76
N GLN A 86 3.90 25.03 1.51
CA GLN A 86 2.51 25.19 1.08
C GLN A 86 1.93 23.83 0.72
N LEU A 87 0.76 23.48 1.25
CA LEU A 87 0.06 22.24 0.88
C LEU A 87 -0.64 22.40 -0.46
N MET A 88 -0.35 21.50 -1.38
CA MET A 88 -0.97 21.37 -2.70
C MET A 88 -1.80 20.08 -2.75
N LYS A 89 -3.13 20.22 -2.67
CA LYS A 89 -4.07 19.09 -2.63
C LYS A 89 -4.29 18.51 -4.05
N LEU A 90 -3.69 17.37 -4.36
CA LEU A 90 -3.79 16.73 -5.68
C LEU A 90 -5.24 16.51 -6.12
N LYS A 91 -5.51 16.68 -7.41
CA LYS A 91 -6.83 16.53 -8.05
C LYS A 91 -7.93 17.48 -7.55
N MET A 92 -7.61 18.41 -6.66
CA MET A 92 -8.57 19.44 -6.24
C MET A 92 -8.59 20.60 -7.23
N PRO A 93 -9.78 21.18 -7.51
CA PRO A 93 -9.89 22.34 -8.39
C PRO A 93 -8.98 23.51 -7.95
N GLY A 94 -8.24 24.08 -8.88
CA GLY A 94 -7.35 25.21 -8.63
C GLY A 94 -5.95 24.84 -8.14
N THR A 95 -5.66 23.58 -7.81
CA THR A 95 -4.32 23.13 -7.47
C THR A 95 -3.44 23.06 -8.72
N PRO A 96 -2.32 23.81 -8.80
CA PRO A 96 -1.42 23.73 -9.94
C PRO A 96 -0.66 22.39 -9.95
N THR A 97 -0.32 21.90 -11.12
CA THR A 97 0.67 20.82 -11.26
C THR A 97 2.06 21.32 -10.89
N ILE A 98 2.98 20.42 -10.54
CA ILE A 98 4.38 20.76 -10.24
C ILE A 98 5.01 21.59 -11.39
N PRO A 99 4.90 21.19 -12.67
CA PRO A 99 5.43 21.99 -13.77
C PRO A 99 4.80 23.39 -13.89
N GLN A 100 3.49 23.52 -13.68
CA GLN A 100 2.81 24.82 -13.71
C GLN A 100 3.27 25.74 -12.57
N TRP A 101 3.44 25.19 -11.38
CA TRP A 101 3.92 25.95 -10.22
C TRP A 101 5.37 26.37 -10.42
N LEU A 102 6.25 25.45 -10.79
CA LEU A 102 7.66 25.73 -11.08
C LEU A 102 7.83 26.75 -12.21
N GLY A 103 7.02 26.68 -13.27
CA GLY A 103 7.05 27.65 -14.35
C GLY A 103 6.79 29.08 -13.86
N ARG A 104 5.95 29.27 -12.85
CA ARG A 104 5.70 30.62 -12.24
C ARG A 104 6.84 31.07 -11.32
N GLU A 105 7.33 30.13 -10.48
CA GLU A 105 8.35 30.42 -9.46
C GLU A 105 9.73 30.69 -10.07
N VAL A 106 10.13 29.92 -11.10
CA VAL A 106 11.51 29.89 -11.61
C VAL A 106 11.77 30.93 -12.69
N LEU A 107 10.76 31.39 -13.44
CA LEU A 107 10.96 32.34 -14.55
C LEU A 107 11.56 33.69 -14.13
N SER A 108 11.42 34.09 -12.88
CA SER A 108 12.01 35.30 -12.32
C SER A 108 13.41 35.12 -11.72
N MET A 109 13.93 33.88 -11.72
CA MET A 109 15.21 33.53 -11.10
C MET A 109 16.38 33.65 -12.08
N SER A 110 17.59 33.71 -11.57
CA SER A 110 18.82 33.78 -12.36
C SER A 110 19.18 32.47 -13.05
N SER A 111 18.72 31.34 -12.52
CA SER A 111 18.84 30.02 -13.12
C SER A 111 17.47 29.48 -13.55
N THR A 112 17.45 28.77 -14.68
CA THR A 112 16.28 28.04 -15.19
C THR A 112 16.52 26.53 -15.21
N GLU A 113 17.49 26.04 -14.43
CA GLU A 113 17.73 24.61 -14.25
C GLU A 113 17.16 24.14 -12.91
N ILE A 114 16.44 23.03 -12.91
CA ILE A 114 15.95 22.36 -11.68
C ILE A 114 16.64 21.02 -11.52
N GLY A 115 16.73 20.52 -10.28
CA GLY A 115 17.37 19.25 -9.95
C GLY A 115 16.36 18.19 -9.51
N ILE A 116 16.65 16.94 -9.84
CA ILE A 116 16.06 15.73 -9.28
C ILE A 116 17.13 14.66 -9.14
N ASP A 117 16.89 13.66 -8.28
CA ASP A 117 17.71 12.46 -8.25
C ASP A 117 17.09 11.37 -9.15
N GLY A 118 17.76 11.04 -10.25
CA GLY A 118 17.31 10.02 -11.20
C GLY A 118 17.35 8.59 -10.63
N MET A 119 18.00 8.35 -9.49
CA MET A 119 17.96 7.03 -8.82
C MET A 119 16.63 6.76 -8.13
N VAL A 120 15.94 7.78 -7.65
CA VAL A 120 14.67 7.64 -6.92
C VAL A 120 13.45 8.11 -7.73
N ASN A 121 13.63 8.41 -9.01
CA ASN A 121 12.57 8.83 -9.92
C ASN A 121 12.48 7.90 -11.13
N SER A 122 11.27 7.49 -11.51
CA SER A 122 11.04 6.59 -12.63
C SER A 122 11.33 7.23 -13.99
N VAL A 123 11.55 6.38 -15.00
CA VAL A 123 11.77 6.82 -16.39
C VAL A 123 10.60 7.68 -16.86
N SER A 124 9.35 7.22 -16.67
CA SER A 124 8.16 7.95 -17.11
C SER A 124 8.04 9.31 -16.43
N PHE A 125 8.21 9.36 -15.12
CA PHE A 125 8.14 10.62 -14.37
C PHE A 125 9.17 11.63 -14.87
N VAL A 126 10.43 11.21 -15.06
CA VAL A 126 11.51 12.10 -15.50
C VAL A 126 11.28 12.60 -16.92
N GLU A 127 10.88 11.72 -17.83
CA GLU A 127 10.62 12.08 -19.24
C GLU A 127 9.43 13.05 -19.34
N ASP A 128 8.35 12.80 -18.58
CA ASP A 128 7.21 13.70 -18.52
C ASP A 128 7.60 15.05 -17.91
N LEU A 129 8.35 15.04 -16.81
CA LEU A 129 8.86 16.28 -16.21
C LEU A 129 9.71 17.08 -17.18
N ILE A 130 10.65 16.46 -17.88
CA ILE A 130 11.51 17.14 -18.88
C ILE A 130 10.65 17.77 -19.98
N ARG A 131 9.66 17.04 -20.51
CA ARG A 131 8.74 17.53 -21.53
C ARG A 131 7.92 18.73 -21.02
N ASP A 132 7.32 18.58 -19.86
CA ASP A 132 6.42 19.57 -19.29
C ASP A 132 7.16 20.83 -18.83
N MET A 133 8.37 20.70 -18.27
CA MET A 133 9.21 21.85 -17.89
C MET A 133 9.70 22.62 -19.11
N ARG A 134 9.98 21.94 -20.23
CA ARG A 134 10.31 22.62 -21.49
C ARG A 134 9.14 23.45 -22.01
N GLN A 135 7.90 22.97 -21.86
CA GLN A 135 6.68 23.70 -22.24
C GLN A 135 6.36 24.86 -21.30
N ASN A 136 6.70 24.75 -20.01
CA ASN A 136 6.43 25.75 -18.98
C ASN A 136 7.62 26.70 -18.75
N GLY A 137 8.24 27.21 -19.81
CA GLY A 137 9.26 28.25 -19.73
C GLY A 137 10.67 27.84 -20.17
N GLY A 138 10.83 26.70 -20.84
CA GLY A 138 12.14 26.24 -21.31
C GLY A 138 13.08 25.82 -20.18
N ILE A 139 12.54 25.40 -19.05
CA ILE A 139 13.29 24.98 -17.87
C ILE A 139 13.96 23.64 -18.14
N THR A 140 15.25 23.53 -17.81
CA THR A 140 16.03 22.29 -17.92
C THR A 140 16.01 21.47 -16.63
N VAL A 141 16.17 20.15 -16.76
CA VAL A 141 16.12 19.22 -15.63
C VAL A 141 17.45 18.47 -15.52
N ARG A 142 18.14 18.62 -14.40
CA ARG A 142 19.34 17.86 -14.05
C ARG A 142 18.94 16.65 -13.20
N THR A 143 19.43 15.45 -13.56
CA THR A 143 18.95 14.18 -13.03
C THR A 143 19.98 13.36 -12.24
N ASN A 144 21.15 13.93 -11.99
CA ASN A 144 22.30 13.20 -11.44
C ASN A 144 22.83 13.80 -10.13
N LEU A 145 21.97 14.36 -9.31
CA LEU A 145 22.35 14.98 -8.04
C LEU A 145 21.47 14.44 -6.90
N ASP A 146 22.11 13.99 -5.82
CA ASP A 146 21.50 13.80 -4.50
C ASP A 146 22.03 14.87 -3.54
N PRO A 147 21.31 15.97 -3.32
CA PRO A 147 21.76 17.05 -2.44
C PRO A 147 21.75 16.62 -0.96
N LEU A 148 20.93 15.63 -0.59
CA LEU A 148 20.84 15.16 0.79
C LEU A 148 22.12 14.46 1.25
N ALA A 149 22.87 13.84 0.35
CA ALA A 149 24.17 13.25 0.65
C ALA A 149 25.17 14.28 1.24
N GLN A 150 24.93 15.58 1.04
CA GLN A 150 25.79 16.68 1.50
C GLN A 150 25.29 17.36 2.78
N ILE A 151 24.01 17.21 3.13
CA ILE A 151 23.37 17.99 4.22
C ILE A 151 22.66 17.14 5.26
N TRP A 152 22.32 15.89 4.94
CA TRP A 152 21.71 14.95 5.88
C TRP A 152 22.80 14.12 6.59
N ASN A 153 23.42 14.71 7.61
CA ASN A 153 24.61 14.15 8.25
C ASN A 153 24.35 12.85 9.03
N ASP A 154 23.14 12.69 9.54
CA ASP A 154 22.65 11.52 10.28
C ASP A 154 21.76 10.61 9.43
N ARG A 155 21.90 10.67 8.11
CA ARG A 155 21.13 9.82 7.18
C ARG A 155 21.33 8.34 7.53
N PRO A 156 20.24 7.60 7.77
CA PRO A 156 20.32 6.17 8.03
C PRO A 156 21.09 5.44 6.92
N SER A 157 21.82 4.39 7.27
CA SER A 157 22.46 3.53 6.27
C SER A 157 21.42 2.74 5.47
N ILE A 158 21.79 2.27 4.28
CA ILE A 158 20.98 1.27 3.55
C ILE A 158 20.92 0.02 4.43
N PRO A 159 19.72 -0.59 4.64
CA PRO A 159 19.55 -1.73 5.52
C PRO A 159 20.44 -2.93 5.16
N GLU A 160 20.93 -3.63 6.17
CA GLU A 160 21.79 -4.81 6.01
C GLU A 160 21.21 -6.06 6.71
N ASP A 161 19.89 -6.04 7.03
CA ASP A 161 19.23 -7.15 7.69
C ASP A 161 19.30 -8.44 6.86
N PRO A 162 19.46 -9.61 7.50
CA PRO A 162 19.56 -10.87 6.79
C PRO A 162 18.24 -11.21 6.09
N VAL A 163 18.34 -11.88 4.94
CA VAL A 163 17.20 -12.43 4.21
C VAL A 163 16.95 -13.87 4.60
N GLU A 164 15.70 -14.29 4.54
CA GLU A 164 15.25 -15.66 4.81
C GLU A 164 14.55 -16.28 3.60
N ILE A 165 14.51 -17.61 3.56
CA ILE A 165 13.83 -18.37 2.52
C ILE A 165 12.36 -18.52 2.92
N GLN A 166 11.44 -18.19 2.00
CA GLN A 166 10.02 -18.54 2.14
C GLN A 166 9.85 -20.02 1.82
N PRO A 167 9.42 -20.87 2.79
CA PRO A 167 9.28 -22.30 2.57
C PRO A 167 8.32 -22.66 1.45
N MET A 168 8.61 -23.74 0.72
CA MET A 168 7.77 -24.25 -0.38
C MET A 168 6.34 -24.60 0.05
N GLU A 169 6.16 -24.98 1.30
CA GLU A 169 4.81 -25.28 1.85
C GLU A 169 3.90 -24.03 1.84
N TYR A 170 4.47 -22.82 1.88
CA TYR A 170 3.74 -21.54 1.78
C TYR A 170 3.83 -20.93 0.37
N ALA A 171 5.01 -20.99 -0.25
CA ALA A 171 5.23 -20.42 -1.58
C ALA A 171 4.50 -21.18 -2.71
N GLY A 172 4.40 -22.49 -2.60
CA GLY A 172 3.64 -23.37 -3.51
C GLY A 172 4.23 -23.54 -4.92
N GLU A 173 5.21 -22.72 -5.31
CA GLU A 173 5.87 -22.77 -6.63
C GLU A 173 7.36 -22.50 -6.48
N SER A 174 8.19 -23.27 -7.19
CA SER A 174 9.65 -23.12 -7.15
C SER A 174 10.15 -21.89 -7.90
N VAL A 175 11.33 -21.39 -7.51
CA VAL A 175 12.03 -20.29 -8.19
C VAL A 175 12.22 -20.58 -9.68
N THR A 176 12.65 -21.79 -10.01
CA THR A 176 12.88 -22.19 -11.41
C THR A 176 11.60 -22.20 -12.23
N SER A 177 10.47 -22.60 -11.64
CA SER A 177 9.15 -22.52 -12.30
C SER A 177 8.74 -21.07 -12.53
N LYS A 178 8.85 -20.21 -11.53
CA LYS A 178 8.53 -18.77 -11.64
C LYS A 178 9.36 -18.08 -12.71
N ILE A 179 10.68 -18.28 -12.71
CA ILE A 179 11.57 -17.71 -13.73
C ILE A 179 11.23 -18.23 -15.14
N LYS A 180 10.84 -19.50 -15.27
CA LYS A 180 10.39 -20.05 -16.56
C LYS A 180 9.12 -19.35 -17.05
N ARG A 181 8.15 -19.10 -16.18
CA ARG A 181 6.92 -18.35 -16.52
C ARG A 181 7.23 -16.91 -16.90
N ILE A 182 8.11 -16.23 -16.15
CA ILE A 182 8.54 -14.86 -16.45
C ILE A 182 9.20 -14.81 -17.84
N ARG A 183 10.13 -15.73 -18.12
CA ARG A 183 10.76 -15.81 -19.46
C ARG A 183 9.75 -16.11 -20.56
N GLN A 184 8.70 -16.89 -20.30
CA GLN A 184 7.63 -17.11 -21.25
C GLN A 184 6.88 -15.80 -21.55
N ALA A 185 6.49 -15.07 -20.52
CA ALA A 185 5.79 -13.80 -20.66
C ALA A 185 6.65 -12.72 -21.35
N LEU A 186 7.97 -12.72 -21.10
CA LEU A 186 8.91 -11.84 -21.82
C LEU A 186 8.95 -12.16 -23.31
N ARG A 187 9.02 -13.45 -23.69
CA ARG A 187 8.96 -13.85 -25.11
C ARG A 187 7.68 -13.42 -25.81
N GLU A 188 6.54 -13.45 -25.09
CA GLU A 188 5.25 -12.97 -25.62
C GLU A 188 5.27 -11.45 -25.87
N GLN A 189 6.09 -10.72 -25.14
CA GLN A 189 6.38 -9.29 -25.36
C GLN A 189 7.60 -9.06 -26.29
N HIS A 190 8.13 -10.11 -26.93
CA HIS A 190 9.33 -10.07 -27.79
C HIS A 190 10.61 -9.60 -27.09
N ALA A 191 10.70 -9.81 -25.77
CA ALA A 191 11.83 -9.39 -24.96
C ALA A 191 12.75 -10.55 -24.59
N ASP A 192 14.07 -10.30 -24.61
CA ASP A 192 15.12 -11.25 -24.26
C ASP A 192 15.41 -11.26 -22.75
N GLY A 193 15.03 -10.20 -22.04
CA GLY A 193 15.20 -10.12 -20.60
C GLY A 193 14.62 -8.84 -20.02
N MET A 194 14.79 -8.67 -18.70
CA MET A 194 14.37 -7.48 -17.96
C MET A 194 15.20 -7.29 -16.70
N LEU A 195 15.30 -6.05 -16.23
CA LEU A 195 15.71 -5.75 -14.86
C LEU A 195 14.46 -5.60 -14.00
N VAL A 196 14.31 -6.45 -12.99
CA VAL A 196 13.27 -6.34 -11.96
C VAL A 196 13.79 -5.40 -10.88
N SER A 197 13.10 -4.28 -10.67
CA SER A 197 13.42 -3.27 -9.65
C SER A 197 12.52 -3.38 -8.43
N SER A 198 11.26 -3.76 -8.61
CA SER A 198 10.26 -3.87 -7.55
C SER A 198 10.65 -4.96 -6.55
N LEU A 199 10.77 -4.57 -5.26
CA LEU A 199 11.29 -5.47 -4.22
C LEU A 199 10.37 -6.65 -3.94
N ASP A 200 9.06 -6.46 -4.02
CA ASP A 200 8.07 -7.51 -3.82
C ASP A 200 8.05 -8.52 -4.99
N ASP A 201 8.29 -8.06 -6.22
CA ASP A 201 8.44 -8.91 -7.38
C ASP A 201 9.69 -9.79 -7.27
N ILE A 202 10.80 -9.24 -6.76
CA ILE A 202 12.03 -9.99 -6.49
C ILE A 202 11.81 -11.01 -5.38
N ALA A 203 11.21 -10.59 -4.27
CA ALA A 203 10.91 -11.44 -3.12
C ALA A 203 9.99 -12.60 -3.50
N TRP A 204 8.93 -12.34 -4.28
CA TRP A 204 8.05 -13.36 -4.82
C TRP A 204 8.78 -14.32 -5.77
N THR A 205 9.55 -13.78 -6.73
CA THR A 205 10.25 -14.58 -7.74
C THR A 205 11.23 -15.56 -7.11
N LEU A 206 11.98 -15.10 -6.10
CA LEU A 206 13.04 -15.89 -5.46
C LEU A 206 12.57 -16.67 -4.23
N ASN A 207 11.30 -16.59 -3.84
CA ASN A 207 10.79 -17.15 -2.58
C ASN A 207 11.68 -16.74 -1.39
N MET A 208 11.95 -15.47 -1.27
CA MET A 208 12.76 -14.89 -0.19
C MET A 208 12.04 -13.73 0.47
N ARG A 209 12.33 -13.50 1.74
CA ARG A 209 11.78 -12.39 2.53
C ARG A 209 12.91 -11.71 3.30
N GLY A 210 12.71 -10.45 3.67
CA GLY A 210 13.66 -9.65 4.44
C GLY A 210 12.96 -8.73 5.42
N ALA A 211 13.69 -7.76 5.95
CA ALA A 211 13.18 -6.81 6.94
C ALA A 211 13.63 -5.36 6.66
N ASP A 212 13.97 -5.04 5.43
CA ASP A 212 14.51 -3.74 5.05
C ASP A 212 13.44 -2.64 4.98
N VAL A 213 12.18 -3.01 4.83
CA VAL A 213 11.05 -2.08 4.72
C VAL A 213 10.13 -2.31 5.91
N HIS A 214 9.74 -1.21 6.58
CA HIS A 214 8.84 -1.27 7.73
C HIS A 214 7.53 -1.97 7.36
N CYS A 215 7.06 -2.87 8.21
CA CYS A 215 5.85 -3.69 8.06
C CYS A 215 5.81 -4.59 6.80
N THR A 216 6.81 -4.55 5.94
CA THR A 216 6.78 -5.25 4.65
C THR A 216 8.00 -6.17 4.53
N PRO A 217 7.84 -7.49 4.33
CA PRO A 217 8.93 -8.45 4.41
C PRO A 217 9.83 -8.48 3.15
N LEU A 218 10.41 -7.33 2.82
CA LEU A 218 11.21 -7.10 1.62
C LEU A 218 12.69 -6.88 1.93
N PHE A 219 13.50 -6.98 0.89
CA PHE A 219 14.95 -6.76 0.96
C PHE A 219 15.46 -5.99 -0.26
N VAL A 220 16.34 -5.04 -0.02
CA VAL A 220 16.91 -4.16 -1.05
C VAL A 220 17.80 -4.97 -2.00
N SER A 221 17.40 -5.06 -3.26
CA SER A 221 18.09 -5.82 -4.30
C SER A 221 17.57 -5.47 -5.70
N TYR A 222 18.28 -5.92 -6.73
CA TYR A 222 17.80 -5.97 -8.12
C TYR A 222 17.94 -7.38 -8.67
N LEU A 223 17.07 -7.78 -9.60
CA LEU A 223 17.15 -9.07 -10.27
C LEU A 223 17.16 -8.88 -11.80
N LEU A 224 18.28 -9.20 -12.43
CA LEU A 224 18.41 -9.16 -13.88
C LEU A 224 18.15 -10.56 -14.46
N ILE A 225 17.08 -10.68 -15.23
CA ILE A 225 16.71 -11.94 -15.90
C ILE A 225 17.01 -11.79 -17.40
N SER A 226 17.77 -12.74 -17.96
CA SER A 226 17.98 -12.88 -19.38
C SER A 226 17.41 -14.21 -19.88
N THR A 227 17.58 -14.52 -21.16
CA THR A 227 17.12 -15.78 -21.77
C THR A 227 17.62 -17.02 -21.02
N THR A 228 18.85 -16.97 -20.50
CA THR A 228 19.51 -18.13 -19.86
C THR A 228 19.97 -17.89 -18.44
N LYS A 229 20.21 -16.64 -18.02
CA LYS A 229 20.76 -16.28 -16.71
C LYS A 229 19.74 -15.53 -15.86
N ALA A 230 19.94 -15.60 -14.55
CA ALA A 230 19.30 -14.74 -13.58
C ALA A 230 20.35 -14.31 -12.56
N THR A 231 20.53 -12.99 -12.38
CA THR A 231 21.58 -12.42 -11.51
C THR A 231 20.90 -11.53 -10.47
N LEU A 232 21.10 -11.87 -9.20
CA LEU A 232 20.67 -11.09 -8.05
C LEU A 232 21.77 -10.12 -7.62
N PHE A 233 21.47 -8.83 -7.59
CA PHE A 233 22.35 -7.79 -7.06
C PHE A 233 21.89 -7.42 -5.66
N ILE A 234 22.64 -7.84 -4.65
CA ILE A 234 22.27 -7.69 -3.23
C ILE A 234 23.54 -7.43 -2.41
N ASN A 235 23.40 -6.75 -1.26
CA ASN A 235 24.52 -6.66 -0.32
C ASN A 235 24.85 -8.05 0.23
N PRO A 236 26.09 -8.56 0.03
CA PRO A 236 26.47 -9.91 0.46
C PRO A 236 26.30 -10.17 1.97
N LYS A 237 26.34 -9.12 2.80
CA LYS A 237 26.13 -9.24 4.25
C LYS A 237 24.76 -9.77 4.63
N LYS A 238 23.76 -9.62 3.75
CA LYS A 238 22.39 -10.14 3.95
C LYS A 238 22.28 -11.65 3.78
N LEU A 239 23.27 -12.28 3.16
CA LEU A 239 23.22 -13.68 2.75
C LEU A 239 23.83 -14.58 3.80
N THR A 240 23.04 -15.43 4.42
CA THR A 240 23.52 -16.56 5.21
C THR A 240 24.09 -17.65 4.30
N ALA A 241 24.83 -18.60 4.87
CA ALA A 241 25.34 -19.76 4.12
C ALA A 241 24.19 -20.60 3.51
N GLU A 242 23.08 -20.71 4.22
CA GLU A 242 21.86 -21.39 3.74
C GLU A 242 21.26 -20.70 2.54
N VAL A 243 21.04 -19.38 2.62
CA VAL A 243 20.48 -18.58 1.52
C VAL A 243 21.42 -18.58 0.31
N SER A 244 22.75 -18.50 0.52
CA SER A 244 23.72 -18.58 -0.56
C SER A 244 23.67 -19.93 -1.28
N SER A 245 23.56 -21.04 -0.54
CA SER A 245 23.40 -22.37 -1.10
C SER A 245 22.07 -22.54 -1.84
N TYR A 246 20.99 -21.95 -1.30
CA TYR A 246 19.67 -21.94 -1.93
C TYR A 246 19.67 -21.21 -3.27
N LEU A 247 20.25 -20.02 -3.33
CA LEU A 247 20.36 -19.24 -4.57
C LEU A 247 21.19 -19.99 -5.62
N HIS A 248 22.33 -20.52 -5.22
CA HIS A 248 23.19 -21.33 -6.12
C HIS A 248 22.45 -22.57 -6.64
N GLY A 249 21.74 -23.30 -5.76
CA GLY A 249 20.96 -24.48 -6.12
C GLY A 249 19.80 -24.17 -7.10
N ASN A 250 19.30 -22.95 -7.12
CA ASN A 250 18.29 -22.46 -8.05
C ASN A 250 18.88 -21.79 -9.31
N GLY A 251 20.20 -21.83 -9.48
CA GLY A 251 20.88 -21.25 -10.65
C GLY A 251 20.90 -19.72 -10.69
N ILE A 252 20.83 -19.08 -9.50
CA ILE A 252 20.89 -17.62 -9.37
C ILE A 252 22.34 -17.19 -9.14
N GLU A 253 22.88 -16.37 -10.03
CA GLU A 253 24.16 -15.70 -9.85
C GLU A 253 23.98 -14.56 -8.86
N VAL A 254 24.95 -14.35 -7.95
CA VAL A 254 24.91 -13.28 -6.95
C VAL A 254 26.05 -12.29 -7.18
N LYS A 255 25.73 -11.00 -7.17
CA LYS A 255 26.68 -9.87 -7.23
C LYS A 255 26.35 -8.82 -6.18
N GLY A 256 27.29 -7.93 -5.91
CA GLY A 256 27.08 -6.80 -5.00
C GLY A 256 25.99 -5.85 -5.50
N TYR A 257 25.21 -5.29 -4.59
CA TYR A 257 24.09 -4.38 -4.93
C TYR A 257 24.51 -3.23 -5.87
N SER A 258 25.63 -2.59 -5.59
CA SER A 258 26.17 -1.48 -6.41
C SER A 258 26.66 -1.91 -7.80
N GLU A 259 26.82 -3.22 -8.06
CA GLU A 259 27.28 -3.73 -9.35
C GLU A 259 26.16 -3.79 -10.40
N VAL A 260 24.91 -3.42 -10.04
CA VAL A 260 23.78 -3.44 -11.00
C VAL A 260 24.03 -2.57 -12.23
N LEU A 261 24.65 -1.40 -12.08
CA LEU A 261 25.02 -0.53 -13.21
C LEU A 261 25.95 -1.26 -14.18
N LYS A 262 26.97 -1.94 -13.65
CA LYS A 262 27.88 -2.75 -14.48
C LYS A 262 27.15 -3.94 -15.09
N GLY A 263 26.27 -4.59 -14.33
CA GLY A 263 25.44 -5.70 -14.84
C GLY A 263 24.61 -5.31 -16.05
N LEU A 264 24.04 -4.11 -16.06
CA LEU A 264 23.29 -3.56 -17.21
C LEU A 264 24.22 -3.19 -18.38
N GLN A 265 25.41 -2.67 -18.11
CA GLN A 265 26.41 -2.37 -19.15
C GLN A 265 26.97 -3.64 -19.80
N ASP A 266 27.09 -4.72 -19.04
CA ASP A 266 27.60 -6.02 -19.47
C ASP A 266 26.49 -6.94 -20.03
N TYR A 267 25.22 -6.50 -20.01
CA TYR A 267 24.08 -7.25 -20.56
C TYR A 267 24.23 -7.36 -22.08
N PHE A 268 24.23 -8.59 -22.60
CA PHE A 268 24.68 -8.89 -23.97
C PHE A 268 23.55 -9.35 -24.92
N GLU A 269 22.31 -9.56 -24.41
CA GLU A 269 21.19 -9.92 -25.27
C GLU A 269 20.82 -8.76 -26.23
N TYR A 270 20.07 -9.06 -27.27
CA TYR A 270 19.73 -8.08 -28.30
C TYR A 270 18.86 -6.94 -27.75
N ASN A 271 17.86 -7.27 -26.94
CA ASN A 271 16.95 -6.30 -26.37
C ASN A 271 16.69 -6.55 -24.88
N ILE A 272 16.05 -5.59 -24.24
CA ILE A 272 15.60 -5.65 -22.84
C ILE A 272 14.25 -4.96 -22.69
N LEU A 273 13.33 -5.59 -21.93
CA LEU A 273 12.09 -4.95 -21.49
C LEU A 273 12.39 -4.01 -20.32
N ILE A 274 11.88 -2.81 -20.41
CA ILE A 274 11.78 -1.90 -19.26
C ILE A 274 10.31 -1.55 -19.03
N ASP A 275 9.89 -1.55 -17.76
CA ASP A 275 8.68 -0.86 -17.35
C ASP A 275 9.07 0.57 -16.94
N PRO A 276 8.68 1.60 -17.71
CA PRO A 276 9.12 2.97 -17.43
C PRO A 276 8.58 3.55 -16.12
N ASP A 277 7.52 2.96 -15.57
CA ASP A 277 6.95 3.40 -14.29
C ASP A 277 7.69 2.79 -13.09
N GLU A 278 8.36 1.64 -13.28
CA GLU A 278 9.06 0.93 -12.21
C GLU A 278 10.58 1.09 -12.25
N LEU A 279 11.18 1.23 -13.44
CA LEU A 279 12.62 1.40 -13.57
C LEU A 279 13.04 2.84 -13.27
N ASN A 280 14.02 3.04 -12.40
CA ASN A 280 14.57 4.37 -12.18
C ASN A 280 15.37 4.89 -13.38
N TYR A 281 15.37 6.21 -13.52
CA TYR A 281 15.94 6.88 -14.69
C TYR A 281 17.44 6.66 -14.84
N THR A 282 18.20 6.65 -13.76
CA THR A 282 19.65 6.48 -13.79
C THR A 282 20.04 5.10 -14.32
N LEU A 283 19.38 4.03 -13.87
CA LEU A 283 19.63 2.67 -14.36
C LEU A 283 19.23 2.53 -15.83
N SER A 284 18.15 3.18 -16.26
CA SER A 284 17.75 3.12 -17.67
C SER A 284 18.83 3.67 -18.62
N LYS A 285 19.59 4.69 -18.18
CA LYS A 285 20.70 5.27 -18.97
C LYS A 285 21.95 4.38 -19.02
N ALA A 286 22.06 3.40 -18.12
CA ALA A 286 23.15 2.43 -18.14
C ALA A 286 22.95 1.30 -19.17
N ILE A 287 21.73 1.11 -19.66
CA ILE A 287 21.39 0.07 -20.64
C ILE A 287 22.04 0.36 -21.99
N LYS A 288 22.78 -0.62 -22.53
CA LYS A 288 23.54 -0.50 -23.79
C LYS A 288 23.12 -1.54 -24.85
N THR A 289 21.91 -2.10 -24.72
CA THR A 289 21.37 -3.04 -25.72
C THR A 289 21.07 -2.35 -27.05
N LYS A 290 20.90 -3.14 -28.11
CA LYS A 290 20.55 -2.61 -29.45
C LYS A 290 19.10 -2.07 -29.47
N GLU A 291 18.23 -2.64 -28.64
CA GLU A 291 16.82 -2.28 -28.60
C GLU A 291 16.31 -2.28 -27.16
N ILE A 292 15.54 -1.26 -26.79
CA ILE A 292 14.80 -1.18 -25.53
C ILE A 292 13.31 -1.30 -25.84
N ILE A 293 12.70 -2.35 -25.31
CA ILE A 293 11.25 -2.56 -25.40
C ILE A 293 10.62 -1.89 -24.17
N ARG A 294 9.66 -1.00 -24.41
CA ARG A 294 8.90 -0.34 -23.34
C ARG A 294 7.57 -1.06 -23.16
N GLY A 295 7.31 -1.57 -21.98
CA GLY A 295 6.08 -2.31 -21.67
C GLY A 295 5.92 -2.53 -20.19
N LYS A 296 4.84 -3.19 -19.78
CA LYS A 296 4.60 -3.53 -18.39
C LYS A 296 5.38 -4.78 -17.96
N SER A 297 5.91 -4.75 -16.74
CA SER A 297 6.44 -5.95 -16.10
C SER A 297 5.37 -7.05 -16.09
N PRO A 298 5.68 -8.28 -16.51
CA PRO A 298 4.72 -9.38 -16.41
C PRO A 298 4.55 -9.93 -14.98
N ILE A 299 5.46 -9.61 -14.07
CA ILE A 299 5.51 -10.25 -12.74
C ILE A 299 4.30 -9.88 -11.88
N PRO A 300 3.84 -8.62 -11.79
CA PRO A 300 2.66 -8.28 -10.99
C PRO A 300 1.41 -9.10 -11.37
N ALA A 301 1.16 -9.28 -12.67
CA ALA A 301 0.02 -10.09 -13.13
C ALA A 301 0.18 -11.59 -12.80
N LEU A 302 1.40 -12.13 -12.86
CA LEU A 302 1.67 -13.52 -12.49
C LEU A 302 1.53 -13.75 -10.97
N LYS A 303 2.02 -12.81 -10.17
CA LYS A 303 1.98 -12.81 -8.70
C LYS A 303 0.56 -12.63 -8.14
N ALA A 304 -0.25 -11.81 -8.78
CA ALA A 304 -1.62 -11.52 -8.36
C ALA A 304 -2.51 -12.77 -8.36
N ILE A 305 -2.26 -13.74 -9.24
CA ILE A 305 -3.01 -15.00 -9.31
C ILE A 305 -2.39 -16.01 -8.35
N LYS A 306 -3.04 -16.19 -7.20
CA LYS A 306 -2.55 -17.06 -6.13
C LYS A 306 -2.66 -18.52 -6.48
N ASN A 307 -1.63 -19.31 -6.16
CA ASN A 307 -1.69 -20.76 -6.25
C ASN A 307 -2.46 -21.36 -5.04
N GLU A 308 -2.72 -22.67 -5.08
CA GLU A 308 -3.49 -23.34 -4.03
C GLU A 308 -2.85 -23.27 -2.63
N ARG A 309 -1.50 -23.23 -2.55
CA ARG A 309 -0.79 -23.11 -1.27
C ARG A 309 -0.88 -21.68 -0.71
N GLU A 310 -0.74 -20.70 -1.56
CA GLU A 310 -0.93 -19.28 -1.18
C GLU A 310 -2.37 -19.04 -0.70
N ILE A 311 -3.39 -19.55 -1.39
CA ILE A 311 -4.80 -19.45 -0.98
C ILE A 311 -5.04 -20.15 0.36
N ALA A 312 -4.49 -21.36 0.55
CA ALA A 312 -4.58 -22.06 1.83
C ALA A 312 -3.91 -21.26 2.96
N GLY A 313 -2.77 -20.64 2.66
CA GLY A 313 -2.07 -19.76 3.59
C GLY A 313 -2.90 -18.54 3.99
N PHE A 314 -3.53 -17.84 3.03
CA PHE A 314 -4.44 -16.73 3.34
C PHE A 314 -5.59 -17.16 4.25
N ARG A 315 -6.21 -18.32 4.00
CA ARG A 315 -7.29 -18.84 4.85
C ARG A 315 -6.82 -19.11 6.28
N GLN A 316 -5.59 -19.62 6.47
CA GLN A 316 -5.00 -19.84 7.79
C GLN A 316 -4.62 -18.51 8.46
N ALA A 317 -4.09 -17.54 7.72
CA ALA A 317 -3.79 -16.22 8.24
C ALA A 317 -5.07 -15.51 8.73
N MET A 318 -6.15 -15.54 7.96
CA MET A 318 -7.44 -14.96 8.34
C MET A 318 -8.08 -15.65 9.55
N LEU A 319 -7.91 -16.97 9.69
CA LEU A 319 -8.37 -17.70 10.88
C LEU A 319 -7.63 -17.23 12.14
N LYS A 320 -6.32 -17.14 12.09
CA LYS A 320 -5.48 -16.66 13.21
C LYS A 320 -5.80 -15.21 13.58
N ASP A 321 -5.90 -14.37 12.56
CA ASP A 321 -6.23 -12.96 12.75
C ASP A 321 -7.64 -12.79 13.34
N GLY A 322 -8.61 -13.58 12.86
CA GLY A 322 -9.98 -13.60 13.39
C GLY A 322 -10.06 -13.99 14.87
N ILE A 323 -9.24 -14.96 15.31
CA ILE A 323 -9.13 -15.33 16.73
C ILE A 323 -8.61 -14.14 17.56
N ALA A 324 -7.55 -13.48 17.09
CA ALA A 324 -6.99 -12.30 17.78
C ALA A 324 -7.99 -11.14 17.84
N LEU A 325 -8.71 -10.89 16.74
CA LEU A 325 -9.73 -9.84 16.65
C LEU A 325 -10.94 -10.10 17.58
N VAL A 326 -11.43 -11.33 17.66
CA VAL A 326 -12.52 -11.68 18.60
C VAL A 326 -12.11 -11.42 20.05
N LYS A 327 -10.92 -11.86 20.45
CA LYS A 327 -10.37 -11.59 21.78
C LYS A 327 -10.24 -10.09 22.06
N PHE A 328 -9.77 -9.34 21.05
CA PHE A 328 -9.65 -7.90 21.14
C PHE A 328 -11.01 -7.20 21.27
N LEU A 329 -11.97 -7.50 20.40
CA LEU A 329 -13.29 -6.87 20.40
C LEU A 329 -14.07 -7.17 21.69
N LYS A 330 -13.95 -8.40 22.22
CA LYS A 330 -14.52 -8.75 23.53
C LYS A 330 -13.93 -7.91 24.66
N TRP A 331 -12.63 -7.67 24.61
CA TRP A 331 -11.91 -6.88 25.62
C TRP A 331 -12.19 -5.37 25.53
N LEU A 332 -12.38 -4.82 24.31
CA LEU A 332 -12.31 -3.40 24.01
C LEU A 332 -13.34 -2.56 24.79
N LYS A 333 -14.65 -2.85 24.64
CA LYS A 333 -15.71 -2.02 25.26
C LYS A 333 -15.60 -2.00 26.79
N PRO A 334 -15.47 -3.13 27.49
CA PRO A 334 -15.26 -3.12 28.94
C PRO A 334 -14.00 -2.36 29.39
N ALA A 335 -12.92 -2.44 28.60
CA ALA A 335 -11.67 -1.74 28.91
C ALA A 335 -11.83 -0.21 28.77
N VAL A 336 -12.54 0.25 27.74
CA VAL A 336 -12.85 1.68 27.54
C VAL A 336 -13.78 2.19 28.64
N GLU A 337 -14.80 1.43 29.02
CA GLU A 337 -15.70 1.78 30.16
C GLU A 337 -14.96 1.89 31.50
N ALA A 338 -13.95 1.05 31.71
CA ALA A 338 -13.09 1.12 32.89
C ALA A 338 -12.15 2.34 32.89
N GLY A 339 -11.95 2.95 31.73
CA GLY A 339 -11.09 4.13 31.50
C GLY A 339 -9.61 3.82 31.33
N GLY A 340 -8.86 4.81 30.87
CA GLY A 340 -7.41 4.74 30.74
C GLY A 340 -6.92 4.15 29.42
N GLN A 341 -7.82 3.80 28.47
CA GLN A 341 -7.43 3.37 27.14
C GLN A 341 -7.24 4.57 26.21
N THR A 342 -6.25 4.49 25.34
CA THR A 342 -5.95 5.47 24.29
C THR A 342 -5.84 4.78 22.94
N GLU A 343 -5.74 5.54 21.85
CA GLU A 343 -5.56 5.00 20.51
C GLU A 343 -4.30 4.12 20.42
N ILE A 344 -3.18 4.55 21.02
CA ILE A 344 -1.94 3.76 21.09
C ILE A 344 -2.12 2.51 21.94
N SER A 345 -2.75 2.62 23.12
CA SER A 345 -2.87 1.47 24.02
C SER A 345 -3.72 0.32 23.46
N ILE A 346 -4.73 0.64 22.64
CA ILE A 346 -5.54 -0.39 21.99
C ILE A 346 -4.82 -1.03 20.80
N ASP A 347 -3.98 -0.29 20.07
CA ASP A 347 -3.10 -0.84 19.06
C ASP A 347 -2.11 -1.83 19.68
N GLU A 348 -1.42 -1.43 20.76
CA GLU A 348 -0.51 -2.32 21.50
C GLU A 348 -1.21 -3.59 21.96
N LYS A 349 -2.46 -3.47 22.43
CA LYS A 349 -3.27 -4.63 22.85
C LYS A 349 -3.58 -5.55 21.70
N LEU A 350 -4.05 -5.03 20.56
CA LEU A 350 -4.33 -5.84 19.36
C LEU A 350 -3.08 -6.52 18.84
N THR A 351 -1.98 -5.79 18.76
CA THR A 351 -0.68 -6.32 18.33
C THR A 351 -0.22 -7.46 19.23
N SER A 352 -0.38 -7.33 20.55
CA SER A 352 -0.03 -8.40 21.49
C SER A 352 -0.85 -9.68 21.27
N LEU A 353 -2.15 -9.55 20.98
CA LEU A 353 -3.03 -10.70 20.71
C LEU A 353 -2.71 -11.38 19.37
N ARG A 354 -2.33 -10.60 18.35
CA ARG A 354 -1.82 -11.12 17.08
C ARG A 354 -0.51 -11.86 17.26
N ALA A 355 0.39 -11.34 18.12
CA ALA A 355 1.67 -11.96 18.42
C ALA A 355 1.56 -13.31 19.14
N GLU A 356 0.43 -13.61 19.80
CA GLU A 356 0.14 -14.93 20.38
C GLU A 356 -0.15 -15.99 19.29
N GLN A 357 -0.48 -15.58 18.07
CA GLN A 357 -0.84 -16.50 17.00
C GLN A 357 0.41 -17.10 16.33
N PRO A 358 0.36 -18.38 15.93
CA PRO A 358 1.48 -19.01 15.27
C PRO A 358 1.81 -18.33 13.93
N LEU A 359 3.09 -18.33 13.58
CA LEU A 359 3.64 -17.74 12.35
C LEU A 359 3.54 -16.20 12.26
N PHE A 360 3.19 -15.51 13.33
CA PHE A 360 3.20 -14.04 13.36
C PHE A 360 4.61 -13.50 13.12
N ARG A 361 4.73 -12.49 12.25
CA ARG A 361 5.99 -11.88 11.82
C ARG A 361 6.04 -10.36 12.04
N GLY A 362 4.94 -9.74 12.43
CA GLY A 362 4.79 -8.31 12.63
C GLY A 362 3.48 -7.77 12.07
N LEU A 363 3.33 -6.47 12.06
CA LEU A 363 2.20 -5.81 11.41
C LEU A 363 2.39 -5.76 9.89
N SER A 364 1.31 -5.68 9.13
CA SER A 364 1.34 -5.46 7.67
C SER A 364 1.39 -3.99 7.28
N PHE A 365 0.97 -3.12 8.20
CA PHE A 365 1.08 -1.65 8.17
C PHE A 365 0.85 -1.10 9.58
N ASP A 366 1.19 0.17 9.81
CA ASP A 366 0.94 0.81 11.11
C ASP A 366 -0.56 0.97 11.35
N THR A 367 -1.02 0.51 12.51
CA THR A 367 -2.45 0.47 12.83
C THR A 367 -3.07 1.87 12.82
N ILE A 368 -4.20 2.00 12.12
CA ILE A 368 -5.03 3.20 12.12
C ILE A 368 -6.12 3.01 13.19
N ALA A 369 -5.91 3.60 14.35
CA ALA A 369 -6.88 3.58 15.46
C ALA A 369 -7.42 5.00 15.64
N GLY A 370 -8.38 5.39 14.80
CA GLY A 370 -8.92 6.76 14.79
C GLY A 370 -10.22 6.88 15.59
N TYR A 371 -10.15 7.49 16.77
CA TYR A 371 -11.32 7.75 17.58
C TYR A 371 -11.98 9.08 17.18
N GLU A 372 -13.31 9.07 16.95
CA GLU A 372 -14.10 10.25 16.60
C GLU A 372 -13.45 11.05 15.46
N ALA A 373 -13.00 12.29 15.69
CA ALA A 373 -12.43 13.17 14.68
C ALA A 373 -11.18 12.59 13.97
N HIS A 374 -10.36 11.82 14.70
CA HIS A 374 -9.20 11.15 14.10
C HIS A 374 -9.59 10.07 13.08
N GLY A 375 -10.76 9.45 13.23
CA GLY A 375 -11.32 8.53 12.24
C GLY A 375 -11.61 9.17 10.86
N ALA A 376 -11.70 10.50 10.80
CA ALA A 376 -11.84 11.23 9.54
C ALA A 376 -10.51 11.43 8.79
N ILE A 377 -9.38 11.14 9.41
CA ILE A 377 -8.06 11.17 8.79
C ILE A 377 -7.79 9.77 8.23
N VAL A 378 -7.90 9.61 6.92
CA VAL A 378 -7.98 8.29 6.24
C VAL A 378 -6.83 7.36 6.61
N HIS A 379 -5.60 7.86 6.63
CA HIS A 379 -4.38 7.17 7.07
C HIS A 379 -3.83 7.82 8.35
N TYR A 380 -4.66 7.84 9.40
CA TYR A 380 -4.25 8.33 10.71
C TYR A 380 -3.30 7.33 11.38
N GLU A 381 -2.21 7.85 11.91
CA GLU A 381 -1.29 7.13 12.76
C GLU A 381 -1.14 7.88 14.08
N ALA A 382 -1.50 7.25 15.18
CA ALA A 382 -1.38 7.85 16.50
C ALA A 382 0.10 7.95 16.89
N THR A 383 0.51 9.16 17.29
CA THR A 383 1.84 9.41 17.86
C THR A 383 1.67 9.84 19.33
N PRO A 384 2.73 9.81 20.15
CA PRO A 384 2.64 10.29 21.54
C PRO A 384 2.07 11.72 21.67
N GLU A 385 2.23 12.55 20.63
CA GLU A 385 1.73 13.93 20.58
C GLU A 385 0.27 14.04 20.17
N THR A 386 -0.25 13.07 19.38
CA THR A 386 -1.62 13.08 18.87
C THR A 386 -2.55 12.10 19.58
N ASP A 387 -2.00 11.17 20.35
CA ASP A 387 -2.73 10.13 21.07
C ASP A 387 -3.79 10.73 22.02
N ILE A 388 -5.02 10.23 21.92
CA ILE A 388 -6.14 10.70 22.73
C ILE A 388 -6.79 9.56 23.52
N PRO A 389 -7.37 9.86 24.71
CA PRO A 389 -8.12 8.88 25.47
C PRO A 389 -9.43 8.51 24.76
N LEU A 390 -9.76 7.22 24.81
CA LEU A 390 -11.05 6.70 24.37
C LEU A 390 -12.10 6.88 25.47
N GLU A 391 -13.29 7.31 25.07
CA GLU A 391 -14.44 7.46 25.96
C GLU A 391 -15.54 6.44 25.57
N PRO A 392 -16.41 6.03 26.52
CA PRO A 392 -17.49 5.07 26.25
C PRO A 392 -18.66 5.75 25.50
N LYS A 393 -18.37 6.31 24.33
CA LYS A 393 -19.30 6.96 23.39
C LYS A 393 -18.67 7.04 22.01
N GLY A 394 -19.48 7.29 20.98
CA GLY A 394 -19.01 7.59 19.63
C GLY A 394 -18.42 6.38 18.89
N LEU A 395 -17.67 6.66 17.82
CA LEU A 395 -17.12 5.69 16.90
C LEU A 395 -15.59 5.62 16.96
N LEU A 396 -15.07 4.41 16.93
CA LEU A 396 -13.67 4.08 16.67
C LEU A 396 -13.55 3.44 15.30
N LEU A 397 -12.80 4.05 14.39
CA LEU A 397 -12.36 3.44 13.15
C LEU A 397 -11.04 2.71 13.43
N LEU A 398 -11.03 1.40 13.28
CA LEU A 398 -9.86 0.55 13.51
C LEU A 398 -9.53 -0.20 12.22
N ASP A 399 -8.43 0.21 11.59
CA ASP A 399 -7.85 -0.41 10.41
C ASP A 399 -6.49 -0.97 10.76
N SER A 400 -6.29 -2.26 10.51
CA SER A 400 -5.11 -2.97 10.98
C SER A 400 -4.86 -4.26 10.21
N GLY A 401 -3.63 -4.74 10.27
CA GLY A 401 -3.27 -5.98 9.63
C GLY A 401 -2.01 -6.60 10.21
N ALA A 402 -1.79 -7.86 9.88
CA ALA A 402 -0.62 -8.62 10.32
C ALA A 402 0.07 -9.32 9.15
N GLN A 403 1.38 -9.46 9.25
CA GLN A 403 2.18 -10.38 8.48
C GLN A 403 2.26 -11.71 9.25
N TYR A 404 1.63 -12.74 8.70
CA TYR A 404 1.89 -14.13 9.05
C TYR A 404 2.74 -14.74 7.94
N GLN A 405 3.61 -15.70 8.25
CA GLN A 405 4.47 -16.31 7.24
C GLN A 405 3.68 -17.00 6.11
N ASP A 406 2.45 -17.39 6.37
CA ASP A 406 1.53 -18.01 5.41
C ASP A 406 0.55 -17.03 4.75
N GLY A 407 0.49 -15.75 5.18
CA GLY A 407 -0.37 -14.74 4.54
C GLY A 407 -0.33 -13.38 5.20
N THR A 408 -0.77 -12.37 4.49
CA THR A 408 -0.91 -10.99 4.95
C THR A 408 -2.38 -10.70 5.22
N THR A 409 -2.71 -10.02 6.33
CA THR A 409 -4.07 -9.60 6.63
C THR A 409 -4.22 -8.09 6.54
N ASP A 410 -5.42 -7.66 6.23
CA ASP A 410 -5.86 -6.29 6.11
C ASP A 410 -7.36 -6.22 6.43
N ILE A 411 -7.75 -5.41 7.40
CA ILE A 411 -9.13 -5.31 7.86
C ILE A 411 -9.43 -3.96 8.49
N THR A 412 -10.57 -3.38 8.14
CA THR A 412 -11.15 -2.27 8.87
C THR A 412 -12.49 -2.66 9.50
N ARG A 413 -12.67 -2.30 10.77
CA ARG A 413 -13.97 -2.26 11.45
C ARG A 413 -14.16 -0.92 12.12
N THR A 414 -15.32 -0.31 11.88
CA THR A 414 -15.78 0.83 12.66
C THR A 414 -16.63 0.30 13.82
N ILE A 415 -16.31 0.69 15.04
CA ILE A 415 -16.84 0.09 16.27
C ILE A 415 -17.50 1.19 17.10
N SER A 416 -18.72 0.96 17.58
CA SER A 416 -19.37 1.85 18.54
C SER A 416 -18.80 1.61 19.93
N LEU A 417 -18.32 2.65 20.59
CA LEU A 417 -17.83 2.56 21.97
C LEU A 417 -18.92 2.87 23.01
N GLY A 418 -20.12 3.26 22.57
CA GLY A 418 -21.25 3.58 23.41
C GLY A 418 -22.34 4.32 22.63
N PRO A 419 -23.08 5.28 23.25
CA PRO A 419 -24.11 6.03 22.57
C PRO A 419 -23.63 6.75 21.32
N LEU A 420 -24.43 6.72 20.26
CA LEU A 420 -24.15 7.31 18.95
C LEU A 420 -25.20 8.37 18.61
N THR A 421 -24.80 9.33 17.77
CA THR A 421 -25.73 10.24 17.12
C THR A 421 -26.47 9.56 15.96
N ASP A 422 -27.61 10.11 15.53
CA ASP A 422 -28.34 9.61 14.37
C ASP A 422 -27.47 9.71 13.09
N GLU A 423 -26.66 10.77 12.96
CA GLU A 423 -25.75 10.94 11.84
C GLU A 423 -24.67 9.84 11.81
N GLN A 424 -24.06 9.50 12.94
CA GLN A 424 -23.08 8.41 13.04
C GLN A 424 -23.69 7.08 12.61
N ARG A 425 -24.89 6.76 13.08
CA ARG A 425 -25.61 5.55 12.69
C ARG A 425 -25.97 5.54 11.21
N HIS A 426 -26.42 6.68 10.67
CA HIS A 426 -26.77 6.82 9.26
C HIS A 426 -25.57 6.57 8.37
N ILE A 427 -24.45 7.26 8.61
CA ILE A 427 -23.21 7.11 7.84
C ILE A 427 -22.65 5.69 7.96
N TYR A 428 -22.63 5.12 9.16
CA TYR A 428 -22.20 3.74 9.40
C TYR A 428 -22.97 2.76 8.49
N THR A 429 -24.31 2.86 8.52
CA THR A 429 -25.18 1.97 7.74
C THR A 429 -24.99 2.19 6.24
N LEU A 430 -24.81 3.43 5.82
CA LEU A 430 -24.61 3.78 4.39
C LEU A 430 -23.32 3.18 3.84
N VAL A 431 -22.22 3.25 4.61
CA VAL A 431 -20.93 2.64 4.23
C VAL A 431 -21.05 1.11 4.20
N LEU A 432 -21.70 0.50 5.20
CA LEU A 432 -21.92 -0.94 5.24
C LEU A 432 -22.72 -1.45 4.04
N LYS A 433 -23.74 -0.70 3.61
CA LYS A 433 -24.52 -1.03 2.39
C LYS A 433 -23.63 -1.03 1.15
N GLY A 434 -22.76 -0.02 0.99
CA GLY A 434 -21.82 0.05 -0.12
C GLY A 434 -20.87 -1.16 -0.15
N HIS A 435 -20.30 -1.51 1.00
CA HIS A 435 -19.47 -2.68 1.18
C HIS A 435 -20.21 -3.97 0.76
N ILE A 436 -21.40 -4.21 1.29
CA ILE A 436 -22.18 -5.42 0.97
C ILE A 436 -22.58 -5.48 -0.51
N GLN A 437 -22.95 -4.34 -1.12
CA GLN A 437 -23.34 -4.32 -2.54
C GLN A 437 -22.18 -4.68 -3.47
N LEU A 438 -20.96 -4.32 -3.12
CA LEU A 438 -19.77 -4.73 -3.88
C LEU A 438 -19.51 -6.24 -3.71
N GLU A 439 -19.58 -6.77 -2.50
CA GLU A 439 -19.40 -8.21 -2.25
C GLU A 439 -20.48 -9.11 -2.89
N LEU A 440 -21.70 -8.60 -3.04
CA LEU A 440 -22.78 -9.31 -3.73
C LEU A 440 -22.58 -9.39 -5.26
N CYS A 441 -21.64 -8.64 -5.82
CA CYS A 441 -21.43 -8.57 -7.27
C CYS A 441 -21.06 -9.93 -7.87
N LYS A 442 -21.68 -10.22 -9.02
CA LYS A 442 -21.29 -11.31 -9.93
C LYS A 442 -20.88 -10.67 -11.24
N PHE A 443 -19.77 -11.11 -11.81
CA PHE A 443 -19.17 -10.44 -12.96
C PHE A 443 -18.50 -11.42 -13.93
N PRO A 444 -18.42 -11.10 -15.23
CA PRO A 444 -17.72 -11.94 -16.18
C PRO A 444 -16.21 -11.87 -15.96
N THR A 445 -15.50 -12.98 -16.18
CA THR A 445 -14.03 -13.01 -16.20
C THR A 445 -13.49 -11.89 -17.10
N GLY A 446 -12.52 -11.15 -16.57
CA GLY A 446 -11.88 -10.04 -17.31
C GLY A 446 -12.52 -8.67 -17.11
N ALA A 447 -13.62 -8.56 -16.35
CA ALA A 447 -14.11 -7.27 -15.90
C ALA A 447 -13.07 -6.57 -15.01
N SER A 448 -12.98 -5.24 -15.11
CA SER A 448 -12.07 -4.43 -14.31
C SER A 448 -12.72 -3.93 -13.02
N GLY A 449 -11.91 -3.62 -12.02
CA GLY A 449 -12.40 -3.03 -10.77
C GLY A 449 -13.07 -1.68 -10.96
N THR A 450 -12.69 -0.90 -11.97
CA THR A 450 -13.36 0.37 -12.31
C THR A 450 -14.83 0.18 -12.67
N GLN A 451 -15.18 -0.93 -13.34
CA GLN A 451 -16.56 -1.23 -13.69
C GLN A 451 -17.44 -1.57 -12.47
N MET A 452 -16.85 -2.11 -11.42
CA MET A 452 -17.55 -2.58 -10.21
C MET A 452 -17.53 -1.56 -9.07
N ASP A 453 -16.57 -0.63 -9.04
CA ASP A 453 -16.36 0.37 -7.98
C ASP A 453 -17.63 1.17 -7.65
N ILE A 454 -18.46 1.45 -8.65
CA ILE A 454 -19.74 2.19 -8.48
C ILE A 454 -20.69 1.49 -7.50
N LEU A 455 -20.64 0.17 -7.35
CA LEU A 455 -21.53 -0.56 -6.46
C LEU A 455 -21.31 -0.15 -5.00
N ALA A 456 -20.06 0.08 -4.60
CA ALA A 456 -19.72 0.57 -3.27
C ALA A 456 -20.14 2.04 -3.06
N ARG A 457 -20.21 2.85 -4.12
CA ARG A 457 -20.45 4.30 -4.03
C ARG A 457 -21.91 4.69 -4.26
N MET A 458 -22.69 3.87 -4.93
CA MET A 458 -23.99 4.24 -5.49
C MET A 458 -24.95 4.84 -4.46
N ASP A 459 -25.09 4.23 -3.28
CA ASP A 459 -25.99 4.74 -2.24
C ASP A 459 -25.45 6.02 -1.59
N MET A 460 -24.13 6.15 -1.45
CA MET A 460 -23.47 7.37 -0.96
C MET A 460 -23.67 8.55 -1.93
N TRP A 461 -23.51 8.33 -3.24
CA TRP A 461 -23.70 9.38 -4.26
C TRP A 461 -25.13 9.88 -4.34
N ARG A 462 -26.14 9.04 -4.05
CA ARG A 462 -27.54 9.47 -3.96
C ARG A 462 -27.75 10.54 -2.89
N GLU A 463 -26.90 10.57 -1.87
CA GLU A 463 -26.93 11.54 -0.78
C GLU A 463 -25.87 12.65 -0.93
N GLY A 464 -25.14 12.67 -2.07
CA GLY A 464 -24.09 13.66 -2.32
C GLY A 464 -22.81 13.42 -1.53
N LEU A 465 -22.63 12.22 -0.99
CA LEU A 465 -21.43 11.81 -0.25
C LEU A 465 -20.47 11.03 -1.15
N ASN A 466 -19.18 11.17 -0.90
CA ASN A 466 -18.13 10.48 -1.67
C ASN A 466 -16.86 10.30 -0.84
N TYR A 467 -16.04 9.35 -1.23
CA TYR A 467 -14.65 9.21 -0.77
C TYR A 467 -13.71 9.20 -1.97
N LEU A 468 -12.47 9.67 -1.78
CA LEU A 468 -11.52 9.96 -2.85
C LEU A 468 -10.37 8.95 -2.95
N HIS A 469 -10.30 7.96 -2.07
CA HIS A 469 -9.37 6.83 -2.19
C HIS A 469 -9.94 5.70 -3.04
N GLY A 470 -9.11 4.72 -3.40
CA GLY A 470 -9.56 3.49 -4.04
C GLY A 470 -10.47 2.67 -3.12
N THR A 471 -11.42 1.94 -3.67
CA THR A 471 -12.30 1.07 -2.87
C THR A 471 -11.64 -0.25 -2.49
N GLY A 472 -10.51 -0.60 -3.10
CA GLY A 472 -9.79 -1.81 -2.75
C GLY A 472 -8.62 -2.11 -3.68
N HIS A 473 -7.75 -2.98 -3.22
CA HIS A 473 -6.49 -3.37 -3.86
C HIS A 473 -6.19 -4.86 -3.63
N GLY A 474 -5.29 -5.43 -4.43
CA GLY A 474 -4.76 -6.77 -4.16
C GLY A 474 -3.91 -6.79 -2.88
N VAL A 475 -3.73 -7.99 -2.34
CA VAL A 475 -2.88 -8.24 -1.16
C VAL A 475 -1.86 -9.32 -1.48
N GLY A 476 -0.61 -9.09 -1.14
CA GLY A 476 0.48 -10.05 -1.32
C GLY A 476 0.47 -11.16 -0.26
N GLN A 477 1.00 -12.32 -0.59
CA GLN A 477 1.11 -13.44 0.34
C GLN A 477 2.43 -13.34 1.11
N TYR A 478 2.36 -12.84 2.35
CA TYR A 478 3.53 -12.48 3.16
C TYR A 478 4.46 -11.56 2.35
N LEU A 479 3.85 -10.49 1.82
CA LEU A 479 4.46 -9.46 0.97
C LEU A 479 3.77 -8.12 1.23
N ASN A 480 3.72 -7.24 0.23
CA ASN A 480 3.04 -5.95 0.34
C ASN A 480 1.56 -6.12 0.67
N VAL A 481 1.06 -5.35 1.62
CA VAL A 481 -0.37 -5.25 1.88
C VAL A 481 -1.09 -4.66 0.66
N HIS A 482 -0.52 -3.65 0.01
CA HIS A 482 -0.99 -3.11 -1.26
C HIS A 482 -0.28 -3.81 -2.43
N GLU A 483 -0.98 -4.65 -3.16
CA GLU A 483 -0.46 -5.38 -4.32
C GLU A 483 -1.30 -5.08 -5.57
N GLY A 484 -0.64 -4.68 -6.65
CA GLY A 484 -1.28 -4.56 -7.96
C GLY A 484 -1.27 -5.87 -8.77
N PRO A 485 -1.74 -5.81 -10.05
CA PRO A 485 -2.14 -4.63 -10.80
C PRO A 485 -3.62 -4.24 -10.68
N HIS A 486 -4.48 -5.10 -10.17
CA HIS A 486 -5.93 -4.93 -10.11
C HIS A 486 -6.34 -4.13 -8.86
N GLN A 487 -7.35 -3.27 -9.03
CA GLN A 487 -7.88 -2.42 -7.96
C GLN A 487 -9.36 -2.10 -8.20
N PHE A 488 -10.14 -1.89 -7.13
CA PHE A 488 -11.40 -1.15 -7.23
C PHE A 488 -11.11 0.35 -7.10
N ARG A 489 -11.44 1.13 -8.12
CA ARG A 489 -11.28 2.60 -8.08
C ARG A 489 -12.06 3.29 -9.18
N MET A 490 -12.36 4.58 -9.00
CA MET A 490 -13.08 5.39 -10.00
C MET A 490 -12.25 5.63 -11.26
N GLU A 491 -10.95 5.84 -11.13
CA GLU A 491 -10.08 6.08 -12.26
C GLU A 491 -9.93 4.81 -13.10
N TRP A 492 -9.84 4.99 -14.40
CA TRP A 492 -9.67 3.88 -15.31
C TRP A 492 -8.46 3.02 -14.98
N MET A 493 -8.70 1.76 -14.64
CA MET A 493 -7.71 0.74 -14.38
C MET A 493 -8.04 -0.50 -15.22
N PRO A 494 -7.27 -0.76 -16.30
CA PRO A 494 -7.61 -1.82 -17.25
C PRO A 494 -7.30 -3.24 -16.76
N ALA A 495 -6.57 -3.40 -15.65
CA ALA A 495 -6.20 -4.71 -15.13
C ALA A 495 -7.44 -5.57 -14.85
N PRO A 496 -7.55 -6.75 -15.49
CA PRO A 496 -8.73 -7.61 -15.37
C PRO A 496 -8.75 -8.33 -14.02
N PHE A 497 -9.95 -8.55 -13.49
CA PHE A 497 -10.18 -9.45 -12.37
C PHE A 497 -10.35 -10.87 -12.90
N VAL A 498 -9.57 -11.78 -12.34
CA VAL A 498 -9.61 -13.22 -12.67
C VAL A 498 -9.64 -14.06 -11.40
N LYS A 499 -10.03 -15.32 -11.52
CA LYS A 499 -10.07 -16.25 -10.38
C LYS A 499 -8.72 -16.35 -9.67
N ASN A 500 -8.76 -16.60 -8.38
CA ASN A 500 -7.60 -16.75 -7.48
C ASN A 500 -6.83 -15.43 -7.22
N MET A 501 -7.35 -14.28 -7.59
CA MET A 501 -6.86 -13.00 -7.10
C MET A 501 -7.49 -12.69 -5.74
N THR A 502 -6.72 -12.02 -4.87
CA THR A 502 -7.22 -11.42 -3.63
C THR A 502 -7.45 -9.92 -3.85
N VAL A 503 -8.47 -9.36 -3.23
CA VAL A 503 -8.76 -7.92 -3.31
C VAL A 503 -9.47 -7.46 -2.05
N THR A 504 -9.11 -6.28 -1.52
CA THR A 504 -9.86 -5.65 -0.42
C THR A 504 -11.13 -4.97 -0.94
N ASP A 505 -12.09 -4.77 -0.06
CA ASP A 505 -13.31 -3.98 -0.27
C ASP A 505 -13.48 -3.07 0.94
N GLU A 506 -13.11 -1.78 0.79
CA GLU A 506 -12.89 -0.83 1.89
C GLU A 506 -13.54 0.56 1.64
N PRO A 507 -14.81 0.65 1.29
CA PRO A 507 -15.48 1.95 1.16
C PRO A 507 -15.50 2.70 2.50
N GLY A 508 -15.53 4.03 2.43
CA GLY A 508 -15.58 4.86 3.63
C GLY A 508 -16.24 6.21 3.41
N ILE A 509 -16.58 6.89 4.50
CA ILE A 509 -16.99 8.29 4.54
C ILE A 509 -16.27 8.98 5.68
N TYR A 510 -15.69 10.14 5.40
CA TYR A 510 -14.82 10.88 6.32
C TYR A 510 -15.31 12.31 6.47
N LEU A 511 -15.77 12.66 7.66
CA LEU A 511 -16.32 13.97 7.97
C LEU A 511 -15.34 14.75 8.83
N ALA A 512 -14.47 15.54 8.20
CA ALA A 512 -13.37 16.24 8.82
C ALA A 512 -13.76 16.95 10.12
N GLY A 513 -12.99 16.74 11.19
CA GLY A 513 -13.24 17.29 12.53
C GLY A 513 -14.42 16.67 13.29
N ARG A 514 -15.05 15.61 12.73
CA ARG A 514 -16.20 14.93 13.35
C ARG A 514 -15.94 13.45 13.56
N PHE A 515 -16.00 12.63 12.54
CA PHE A 515 -15.74 11.18 12.58
C PHE A 515 -15.52 10.61 11.18
N GLY A 516 -15.01 9.39 11.13
CA GLY A 516 -14.92 8.59 9.91
C GLY A 516 -15.52 7.21 10.08
N VAL A 517 -15.95 6.61 8.98
CA VAL A 517 -16.42 5.23 8.90
C VAL A 517 -15.75 4.55 7.70
N ARG A 518 -15.16 3.39 7.92
CA ARG A 518 -14.68 2.45 6.89
C ARG A 518 -15.03 1.04 7.32
N HIS A 519 -15.44 0.21 6.39
CA HIS A 519 -15.61 -1.23 6.57
C HIS A 519 -14.80 -1.95 5.53
N GLU A 520 -14.12 -3.00 5.92
CA GLU A 520 -13.21 -3.70 5.02
C GLU A 520 -13.17 -5.20 5.28
N ASN A 521 -13.23 -5.95 4.19
CA ASN A 521 -12.86 -7.36 4.12
C ASN A 521 -11.81 -7.58 3.02
N LEU A 522 -10.98 -8.59 3.20
CA LEU A 522 -10.23 -9.21 2.11
C LEU A 522 -11.09 -10.29 1.44
N LEU A 523 -11.16 -10.24 0.13
CA LEU A 523 -11.95 -11.12 -0.72
C LEU A 523 -11.05 -11.99 -1.59
N LEU A 524 -11.49 -13.21 -1.86
CA LEU A 524 -10.94 -14.10 -2.89
C LEU A 524 -11.90 -14.15 -4.07
N ILE A 525 -11.38 -13.99 -5.27
CA ILE A 525 -12.17 -14.14 -6.50
C ILE A 525 -12.27 -15.64 -6.84
N VAL A 526 -13.50 -16.14 -6.86
CA VAL A 526 -13.82 -17.56 -7.09
C VAL A 526 -14.81 -17.73 -8.23
N PRO A 527 -14.87 -18.93 -8.88
CA PRO A 527 -15.87 -19.22 -9.90
C PRO A 527 -17.31 -19.09 -9.35
N TYR A 528 -18.22 -18.59 -10.17
CA TYR A 528 -19.66 -18.55 -9.87
C TYR A 528 -20.44 -19.52 -10.78
N MET A 529 -20.45 -19.26 -12.09
CA MET A 529 -21.10 -20.12 -13.07
C MET A 529 -20.48 -19.99 -14.46
N ASN A 530 -20.73 -20.99 -15.30
CA ASN A 530 -20.44 -20.94 -16.73
C ASN A 530 -21.76 -20.88 -17.51
N THR A 531 -21.84 -19.98 -18.50
CA THR A 531 -22.99 -19.80 -19.38
C THR A 531 -22.52 -19.71 -20.83
N GLU A 532 -23.47 -19.56 -21.78
CA GLU A 532 -23.15 -19.24 -23.17
C GLU A 532 -22.43 -17.88 -23.34
N PHE A 533 -22.47 -17.02 -22.34
CA PHE A 533 -21.78 -15.73 -22.30
C PHE A 533 -20.38 -15.81 -21.67
N GLY A 534 -19.91 -17.01 -21.29
CA GLY A 534 -18.60 -17.26 -20.69
C GLY A 534 -18.63 -17.57 -19.19
N GLU A 535 -17.45 -17.53 -18.58
CA GLU A 535 -17.25 -17.75 -17.15
C GLU A 535 -17.60 -16.50 -16.34
N PHE A 536 -18.41 -16.67 -15.30
CA PHE A 536 -18.72 -15.65 -14.30
C PHE A 536 -18.04 -15.97 -12.98
N LEU A 537 -17.61 -14.92 -12.31
CA LEU A 537 -16.91 -14.96 -11.03
C LEU A 537 -17.73 -14.26 -9.94
N GLN A 538 -17.33 -14.50 -8.69
CA GLN A 538 -17.88 -13.87 -7.49
C GLN A 538 -16.80 -13.67 -6.45
N PHE A 539 -17.14 -12.96 -5.39
CA PHE A 539 -16.26 -12.77 -4.24
C PHE A 539 -16.59 -13.77 -3.12
N GLU A 540 -15.55 -14.30 -2.48
CA GLU A 540 -15.62 -15.07 -1.25
C GLU A 540 -14.90 -14.25 -0.16
N PRO A 541 -15.58 -13.80 0.91
CA PRO A 541 -14.90 -13.11 2.00
C PRO A 541 -13.95 -14.06 2.75
N LEU A 542 -12.68 -13.66 2.84
CA LEU A 542 -11.65 -14.38 3.60
C LEU A 542 -11.57 -13.88 5.04
N THR A 543 -11.84 -12.60 5.27
CA THR A 543 -11.80 -11.95 6.58
C THR A 543 -12.83 -12.58 7.52
N LEU A 544 -12.41 -12.93 8.73
CA LEU A 544 -13.24 -13.56 9.76
C LEU A 544 -13.36 -12.65 10.99
N CYS A 545 -14.25 -11.68 10.92
CA CYS A 545 -14.49 -10.72 12.01
C CYS A 545 -15.94 -10.20 11.92
N PRO A 546 -16.72 -10.20 13.00
CA PRO A 546 -18.08 -9.66 12.95
C PRO A 546 -18.08 -8.16 12.71
N PHE A 547 -19.13 -7.66 12.04
CA PHE A 547 -19.45 -6.24 12.03
C PHE A 547 -20.20 -5.87 13.32
N ASP A 548 -19.98 -4.66 13.83
CA ASP A 548 -20.78 -4.16 14.95
C ASP A 548 -22.21 -3.83 14.46
N THR A 549 -23.20 -4.55 14.96
CA THR A 549 -24.60 -4.37 14.56
C THR A 549 -25.28 -3.23 15.33
N THR A 550 -24.66 -2.72 16.39
CA THR A 550 -25.24 -1.64 17.23
C THR A 550 -25.55 -0.37 16.44
N PRO A 551 -24.68 0.12 15.53
CA PRO A 551 -24.96 1.33 14.77
C PRO A 551 -25.99 1.16 13.65
N ILE A 552 -26.31 -0.06 13.24
CA ILE A 552 -27.10 -0.32 12.03
C ILE A 552 -28.54 0.22 12.16
N ILE A 553 -28.97 0.97 11.17
CA ILE A 553 -30.37 1.32 10.94
C ILE A 553 -30.95 0.32 9.96
N VAL A 554 -31.59 -0.73 10.49
CA VAL A 554 -32.01 -1.89 9.69
C VAL A 554 -33.00 -1.53 8.57
N GLU A 555 -33.82 -0.51 8.81
CA GLU A 555 -34.81 0.02 7.85
C GLU A 555 -34.15 0.60 6.58
N MET A 556 -32.89 1.06 6.65
CA MET A 556 -32.13 1.53 5.49
C MET A 556 -31.63 0.39 4.61
N MET A 557 -31.50 -0.82 5.16
CA MET A 557 -30.94 -1.96 4.45
C MET A 557 -31.98 -2.64 3.54
N ARG A 558 -31.51 -3.17 2.41
CA ARG A 558 -32.27 -4.08 1.57
C ARG A 558 -32.31 -5.48 2.19
N ASP A 559 -33.33 -6.27 1.83
CA ASP A 559 -33.46 -7.63 2.39
C ASP A 559 -32.27 -8.52 2.02
N GLU A 560 -31.73 -8.36 0.80
CA GLU A 560 -30.53 -9.06 0.36
C GLU A 560 -29.27 -8.66 1.16
N GLU A 561 -29.15 -7.40 1.59
CA GLU A 561 -28.05 -6.90 2.41
C GLU A 561 -28.13 -7.49 3.83
N ILE A 562 -29.33 -7.56 4.40
CA ILE A 562 -29.57 -8.19 5.70
C ILE A 562 -29.22 -9.69 5.63
N GLN A 563 -29.68 -10.37 4.59
CA GLN A 563 -29.39 -11.80 4.40
C GLN A 563 -27.88 -12.03 4.27
N TRP A 564 -27.19 -11.22 3.45
CA TRP A 564 -25.73 -11.32 3.31
C TRP A 564 -25.02 -11.16 4.67
N LEU A 565 -25.39 -10.14 5.45
CA LEU A 565 -24.77 -9.89 6.76
C LEU A 565 -25.00 -11.04 7.74
N ASN A 566 -26.22 -11.57 7.78
CA ASN A 566 -26.56 -12.72 8.64
C ASN A 566 -25.78 -13.97 8.22
N ASP A 567 -25.68 -14.26 6.92
CA ASP A 567 -24.92 -15.40 6.40
C ASP A 567 -23.42 -15.24 6.67
N TYR A 568 -22.87 -14.02 6.51
CA TYR A 568 -21.50 -13.72 6.83
C TYR A 568 -21.20 -13.92 8.34
N HIS A 569 -22.06 -13.41 9.20
CA HIS A 569 -21.95 -13.59 10.66
C HIS A 569 -22.02 -15.06 11.06
N GLN A 570 -22.91 -15.84 10.45
CA GLN A 570 -22.99 -17.30 10.69
C GLN A 570 -21.70 -17.99 10.27
N MET A 571 -21.15 -17.65 9.09
CA MET A 571 -19.86 -18.17 8.62
C MET A 571 -18.71 -17.83 9.59
N VAL A 572 -18.65 -16.60 10.09
CA VAL A 572 -17.64 -16.16 11.06
C VAL A 572 -17.75 -16.99 12.34
N PHE A 573 -18.97 -17.15 12.87
CA PHE A 573 -19.22 -17.95 14.07
C PHE A 573 -18.79 -19.41 13.87
N ASP A 574 -19.20 -20.05 12.77
CA ASP A 574 -18.92 -21.45 12.50
C ASP A 574 -17.41 -21.73 12.37
N LYS A 575 -16.68 -20.81 11.74
CA LYS A 575 -15.24 -20.97 11.52
C LYS A 575 -14.40 -20.68 12.76
N LEU A 576 -14.78 -19.72 13.60
CA LEU A 576 -13.97 -19.28 14.74
C LEU A 576 -14.31 -19.99 16.05
N SER A 577 -15.58 -20.35 16.29
CA SER A 577 -16.05 -20.82 17.61
C SER A 577 -15.30 -22.03 18.16
N GLN A 578 -14.79 -22.91 17.29
CA GLN A 578 -14.03 -24.10 17.71
C GLN A 578 -12.60 -23.81 18.22
N TYR A 579 -12.10 -22.58 18.05
CA TYR A 579 -10.75 -22.17 18.43
C TYR A 579 -10.75 -21.19 19.62
N LEU A 580 -11.93 -20.88 20.16
CA LEU A 580 -12.13 -19.86 21.19
C LEU A 580 -12.49 -20.51 22.54
N GLU A 581 -12.18 -19.80 23.61
CA GLU A 581 -12.62 -20.18 24.96
C GLU A 581 -14.13 -19.98 25.13
N GLN A 582 -14.74 -20.64 26.14
CA GLN A 582 -16.19 -20.66 26.31
C GLN A 582 -16.82 -19.24 26.37
N ASP A 583 -16.22 -18.34 27.11
CA ASP A 583 -16.70 -16.96 27.26
C ASP A 583 -16.49 -16.10 26.00
N GLU A 584 -15.49 -16.43 25.20
CA GLU A 584 -15.25 -15.82 23.87
C GLU A 584 -16.29 -16.31 22.85
N VAL A 585 -16.64 -17.60 22.90
CA VAL A 585 -17.72 -18.18 22.08
C VAL A 585 -19.08 -17.54 22.42
N GLU A 586 -19.36 -17.32 23.71
CA GLU A 586 -20.59 -16.67 24.12
C GLU A 586 -20.67 -15.23 23.64
N TRP A 587 -19.55 -14.48 23.75
CA TRP A 587 -19.43 -13.14 23.21
C TRP A 587 -19.62 -13.13 21.68
N LEU A 588 -18.94 -14.03 20.95
CA LEU A 588 -19.05 -14.11 19.49
C LEU A 588 -20.47 -14.46 19.05
N ARG A 589 -21.15 -15.35 19.75
CA ARG A 589 -22.57 -15.70 19.49
C ARG A 589 -23.48 -14.47 19.61
N GLU A 590 -23.25 -13.62 20.59
CA GLU A 590 -23.99 -12.38 20.74
C GLU A 590 -23.66 -11.39 19.62
N ALA A 591 -22.38 -11.21 19.29
CA ALA A 591 -21.90 -10.31 18.25
C ALA A 591 -22.35 -10.72 16.83
N THR A 592 -22.67 -12.00 16.61
CA THR A 592 -23.09 -12.56 15.33
C THR A 592 -24.59 -12.86 15.24
N LYS A 593 -25.38 -12.37 16.20
CA LYS A 593 -26.83 -12.55 16.15
C LYS A 593 -27.46 -11.99 14.86
N PRO A 594 -28.37 -12.73 14.22
CA PRO A 594 -29.10 -12.25 13.05
C PRO A 594 -29.86 -10.96 13.37
N ILE A 595 -29.83 -10.01 12.41
CA ILE A 595 -30.66 -8.81 12.44
C ILE A 595 -31.87 -8.98 11.53
N HIS A 596 -32.96 -8.31 11.84
CA HIS A 596 -34.21 -8.36 11.09
C HIS A 596 -34.91 -6.99 11.11
N LYS A 597 -35.66 -6.66 10.07
CA LYS A 597 -36.61 -5.54 10.11
C LYS A 597 -37.73 -5.86 11.08
N VAL A 598 -38.14 -4.89 11.86
CA VAL A 598 -39.22 -5.01 12.85
C VAL A 598 -40.59 -4.76 12.19
#